data_ae77e3954410e613e46f022f37510f93
#
_entry.id   ae77e3954410e613e46f022f37510f93
#
_cell.length_a   1.000
_cell.length_b   1.000
_cell.length_c   1.000
_cell.angle_alpha   90.00
_cell.angle_beta   90.00
_cell.angle_gamma   90.00
#
_symmetry.space_group_name_H-M   'P 1'
#
loop_
_entity.id
_entity.type
_entity.pdbx_description
1 polymer ?
#
loop_
_entity_poly.entity_id
_entity_poly.type
_entity_poly.pdbx_seq_one_letter_code
_entity_poly.pdbx_strand_id
1 'polypeptide(L)'
;GEDCHVIANTAWRNPPEFAGGPWHCDAGPHVPRPKGVEWDDRIPYPVFAIGAHLLLRDCRRPDGPTAVVPGSHRSGRLAPLSQIEDPDLTYDGRAPVLLEGSAGDVALFVSDVWHRGTTATGGSGRCFLQVHYGRRDIAQRIRPTDVANQLSPDAIERAITTRQRDLVGLHDPYFYDG
;
A
#
# COMPACT_ATOMS: atom_id res chain seq x y z
N GLY A 1 -8.88 4.44 -11.85
CA GLY A 1 -9.12 4.78 -13.26
C GLY A 1 -8.72 3.63 -14.17
N GLU A 2 -8.98 3.78 -15.46
CA GLU A 2 -8.63 2.74 -16.45
C GLU A 2 -7.11 2.64 -16.63
N ASP A 3 -6.39 3.67 -16.26
CA ASP A 3 -4.97 3.86 -16.47
C ASP A 3 -4.13 3.43 -15.26
N CYS A 4 -4.42 2.23 -14.74
CA CYS A 4 -3.64 1.63 -13.66
C CYS A 4 -3.43 0.13 -13.89
N HIS A 5 -2.32 -0.37 -13.33
CA HIS A 5 -2.01 -1.78 -13.31
C HIS A 5 -1.51 -2.23 -11.92
N VAL A 6 -1.47 -3.52 -11.69
CA VAL A 6 -0.86 -4.08 -10.47
C VAL A 6 0.66 -3.95 -10.57
N ILE A 7 1.27 -3.23 -9.63
CA ILE A 7 2.73 -3.07 -9.57
C ILE A 7 3.39 -4.04 -8.60
N ALA A 8 2.66 -4.51 -7.59
CA ALA A 8 3.12 -5.53 -6.65
C ALA A 8 1.93 -6.23 -5.98
N ASN A 9 2.13 -7.46 -5.56
CA ASN A 9 1.18 -8.18 -4.69
C ASN A 9 1.95 -9.05 -3.69
N THR A 10 1.34 -9.27 -2.54
CA THR A 10 1.94 -10.09 -1.48
C THR A 10 0.83 -10.65 -0.60
N ALA A 11 0.95 -11.92 -0.21
CA ALA A 11 0.12 -12.50 0.83
C ALA A 11 0.83 -12.35 2.18
N TRP A 12 0.13 -11.81 3.17
CA TRP A 12 0.64 -11.56 4.51
C TRP A 12 -0.09 -12.41 5.53
N ARG A 13 0.69 -13.03 6.41
CA ARG A 13 0.19 -13.68 7.61
C ARG A 13 1.05 -13.29 8.80
N ASN A 14 0.52 -12.46 9.66
CA ASN A 14 1.15 -12.08 10.91
C ASN A 14 0.59 -12.94 12.06
N PRO A 15 1.47 -13.55 12.88
CA PRO A 15 1.01 -14.40 13.99
C PRO A 15 0.36 -13.58 15.11
N PRO A 16 -0.31 -14.25 16.08
CA PRO A 16 -0.90 -13.59 17.24
C PRO A 16 0.10 -12.83 18.11
N GLU A 17 1.37 -13.20 18.05
CA GLU A 17 2.47 -12.59 18.83
C GLU A 17 3.26 -11.56 17.99
N PHE A 18 2.71 -11.10 16.88
CA PHE A 18 3.41 -10.13 16.03
C PHE A 18 3.70 -8.84 16.81
N ALA A 19 4.97 -8.48 16.90
CA ALA A 19 5.45 -7.34 17.69
C ALA A 19 5.13 -5.97 17.05
N GLY A 20 4.58 -5.96 15.84
CA GLY A 20 4.44 -4.75 15.04
C GLY A 20 5.65 -4.50 14.15
N GLY A 21 5.60 -3.42 13.39
CA GLY A 21 6.70 -2.97 12.54
C GLY A 21 6.87 -1.45 12.63
N PRO A 22 7.95 -0.90 12.08
CA PRO A 22 8.18 0.54 12.06
C PRO A 22 7.22 1.27 11.09
N TRP A 23 7.04 2.56 11.28
CA TRP A 23 6.36 3.42 10.32
C TRP A 23 7.13 3.51 9.01
N HIS A 24 6.46 3.33 7.90
CA HIS A 24 7.06 3.38 6.57
C HIS A 24 6.07 3.85 5.50
N CYS A 25 6.58 4.08 4.30
CA CYS A 25 5.82 4.18 3.07
C CYS A 25 6.24 3.01 2.16
N ASP A 26 5.31 2.47 1.38
CA ASP A 26 5.61 1.29 0.56
C ASP A 26 6.60 1.54 -0.59
N ALA A 27 6.65 2.73 -1.10
CA ALA A 27 7.52 3.09 -2.23
C ALA A 27 8.40 4.33 -1.98
N GLY A 28 8.38 4.87 -0.74
CA GLY A 28 8.88 6.21 -0.47
C GLY A 28 7.96 7.28 -1.05
N PRO A 29 8.15 8.55 -0.70
CA PRO A 29 7.28 9.59 -1.23
C PRO A 29 7.47 9.75 -2.74
N HIS A 30 6.39 9.64 -3.53
CA HIS A 30 6.42 9.87 -4.97
C HIS A 30 6.61 11.34 -5.32
N VAL A 31 6.26 12.23 -4.39
CA VAL A 31 6.50 13.67 -4.52
C VAL A 31 7.36 14.14 -3.34
N PRO A 32 8.68 13.88 -3.39
CA PRO A 32 9.58 14.22 -2.29
C PRO A 32 9.69 15.74 -2.12
N ARG A 33 9.69 16.19 -0.84
CA ARG A 33 9.86 17.60 -0.50
C ARG A 33 10.82 17.80 0.66
N PRO A 34 11.57 18.90 0.66
CA PRO A 34 12.42 19.28 1.79
C PRO A 34 11.59 19.54 3.07
N LYS A 35 12.24 19.44 4.22
CA LYS A 35 11.64 19.82 5.49
C LYS A 35 11.23 21.30 5.48
N GLY A 36 10.01 21.59 5.93
CA GLY A 36 9.48 22.96 5.99
C GLY A 36 8.84 23.44 4.67
N VAL A 37 8.84 22.60 3.63
CA VAL A 37 8.08 22.89 2.41
C VAL A 37 6.76 22.10 2.48
N GLU A 38 5.68 22.80 2.75
CA GLU A 38 4.36 22.20 2.86
C GLU A 38 3.69 22.04 1.48
N TRP A 39 2.73 21.12 1.39
CA TRP A 39 1.90 20.96 0.20
C TRP A 39 0.90 22.12 0.11
N ASP A 40 0.76 22.70 -1.06
CA ASP A 40 -0.30 23.69 -1.29
C ASP A 40 -1.65 22.98 -1.40
N ASP A 41 -2.51 23.14 -0.41
CA ASP A 41 -3.81 22.48 -0.34
C ASP A 41 -4.78 22.87 -1.46
N ARG A 42 -4.47 23.93 -2.22
CA ARG A 42 -5.22 24.32 -3.42
C ARG A 42 -4.91 23.40 -4.61
N ILE A 43 -3.84 22.62 -4.51
CA ILE A 43 -3.42 21.68 -5.56
C ILE A 43 -3.81 20.25 -5.10
N PRO A 44 -4.65 19.53 -5.87
CA PRO A 44 -4.94 18.13 -5.57
C PRO A 44 -3.64 17.32 -5.49
N TYR A 45 -3.48 16.53 -4.42
CA TYR A 45 -2.30 15.67 -4.30
C TYR A 45 -2.33 14.58 -5.38
N PRO A 46 -1.28 14.44 -6.21
CA PRO A 46 -1.25 13.43 -7.25
C PRO A 46 -1.07 12.04 -6.62
N VAL A 47 -2.01 11.14 -6.90
CA VAL A 47 -1.95 9.75 -6.44
C VAL A 47 -1.25 8.90 -7.51
N PHE A 48 -0.05 8.42 -7.22
CA PHE A 48 0.73 7.58 -8.13
C PHE A 48 0.47 6.10 -7.90
N ALA A 49 0.31 5.70 -6.64
CA ALA A 49 0.03 4.31 -6.27
C ALA A 49 -0.92 4.23 -5.07
N ILE A 50 -1.70 3.16 -5.04
CA ILE A 50 -2.66 2.83 -3.97
C ILE A 50 -2.35 1.44 -3.47
N GLY A 51 -2.23 1.29 -2.15
CA GLY A 51 -2.25 0.01 -1.47
C GLY A 51 -3.69 -0.44 -1.21
N ALA A 52 -3.98 -1.71 -1.48
CA ALA A 52 -5.24 -2.37 -1.16
C ALA A 52 -4.95 -3.58 -0.28
N HIS A 53 -5.53 -3.62 0.92
CA HIS A 53 -5.48 -4.77 1.81
C HIS A 53 -6.83 -5.48 1.80
N LEU A 54 -6.93 -6.62 1.12
CA LEU A 54 -8.09 -7.50 1.18
C LEU A 54 -7.96 -8.41 2.41
N LEU A 55 -8.81 -8.23 3.40
CA LEU A 55 -8.81 -9.02 4.62
C LEU A 55 -9.34 -10.44 4.33
N LEU A 56 -8.52 -11.46 4.60
CA LEU A 56 -8.89 -12.86 4.42
C LEU A 56 -9.56 -13.46 5.67
N ARG A 57 -9.56 -12.70 6.76
CA ARG A 57 -10.24 -12.98 8.02
C ARG A 57 -10.54 -11.67 8.73
N ASP A 58 -11.43 -11.72 9.71
CA ASP A 58 -11.69 -10.57 10.57
C ASP A 58 -10.37 -10.07 11.18
N CYS A 59 -10.22 -8.76 11.24
CA CYS A 59 -9.06 -8.10 11.82
C CYS A 59 -9.53 -7.00 12.75
N ARG A 60 -9.32 -7.18 14.03
CA ARG A 60 -9.69 -6.25 15.10
C ARG A 60 -8.44 -5.79 15.83
N ARG A 61 -8.57 -4.78 16.68
CA ARG A 61 -7.43 -4.23 17.43
C ARG A 61 -6.49 -5.29 18.04
N PRO A 62 -6.98 -6.38 18.70
CA PRO A 62 -6.08 -7.40 19.26
C PRO A 62 -5.30 -8.22 18.23
N ASP A 63 -5.73 -8.22 16.95
CA ASP A 63 -5.08 -8.97 15.87
C ASP A 63 -3.88 -8.23 15.25
N GLY A 64 -3.62 -6.99 15.67
CA GLY A 64 -2.54 -6.17 15.15
C GLY A 64 -2.82 -5.61 13.74
N PRO A 65 -3.92 -4.85 13.55
CA PRO A 65 -4.28 -4.28 12.25
C PRO A 65 -3.21 -3.33 11.72
N THR A 66 -3.30 -2.98 10.45
CA THR A 66 -2.50 -1.89 9.89
C THR A 66 -2.98 -0.57 10.49
N ALA A 67 -2.05 0.26 10.94
CA ALA A 67 -2.30 1.65 11.29
C ALA A 67 -1.81 2.57 10.17
N VAL A 68 -2.53 3.65 9.92
CA VAL A 68 -2.15 4.72 9.00
C VAL A 68 -2.20 6.06 9.71
N VAL A 69 -1.31 7.00 9.36
CA VAL A 69 -1.36 8.39 9.84
C VAL A 69 -2.03 9.25 8.77
N PRO A 70 -3.30 9.66 8.95
CA PRO A 70 -4.04 10.40 7.93
C PRO A 70 -3.34 11.71 7.54
N GLY A 71 -3.25 11.96 6.23
CA GLY A 71 -2.64 13.19 5.71
C GLY A 71 -1.11 13.14 5.55
N SER A 72 -0.42 12.18 6.15
CA SER A 72 1.05 12.10 6.15
C SER A 72 1.69 11.99 4.76
N HIS A 73 0.97 11.46 3.76
CA HIS A 73 1.40 11.47 2.36
C HIS A 73 1.73 12.87 1.84
N ARG A 74 1.08 13.90 2.39
CA ARG A 74 1.32 15.29 2.02
C ARG A 74 2.66 15.84 2.54
N SER A 75 3.32 15.13 3.46
CA SER A 75 4.64 15.54 3.94
C SER A 75 5.72 15.50 2.86
N GLY A 76 5.55 14.62 1.85
CA GLY A 76 6.59 14.33 0.86
C GLY A 76 7.85 13.72 1.48
N ARG A 77 7.74 13.09 2.66
CA ARG A 77 8.86 12.55 3.45
C ARG A 77 8.51 11.21 4.06
N LEU A 78 9.52 10.44 4.37
CA LEU A 78 9.40 9.27 5.23
C LEU A 78 9.03 9.69 6.67
N ALA A 79 8.51 8.76 7.45
CA ALA A 79 8.32 8.94 8.88
C ALA A 79 9.66 9.33 9.55
N PRO A 80 9.65 10.24 10.54
CA PRO A 80 10.87 10.66 11.22
C PRO A 80 11.58 9.46 11.88
N LEU A 81 12.86 9.28 11.63
CA LEU A 81 13.63 8.17 12.20
C LEU A 81 13.60 8.15 13.73
N SER A 82 13.55 9.32 14.38
CA SER A 82 13.45 9.44 15.82
C SER A 82 12.11 8.98 16.40
N GLN A 83 11.09 8.82 15.57
CA GLN A 83 9.73 8.43 15.95
C GLN A 83 9.23 7.20 15.18
N ILE A 84 10.14 6.50 14.49
CA ILE A 84 9.76 5.42 13.59
C ILE A 84 9.08 4.24 14.29
N GLU A 85 9.33 4.07 15.59
CA GLU A 85 8.70 3.04 16.43
C GLU A 85 7.58 3.59 17.33
N ASP A 86 7.38 4.92 17.38
CA ASP A 86 6.37 5.56 18.22
C ASP A 86 4.96 5.17 17.75
N PRO A 87 4.17 4.43 18.55
CA PRO A 87 2.82 4.03 18.15
C PRO A 87 1.86 5.22 18.00
N ASP A 88 2.16 6.35 18.64
CA ASP A 88 1.34 7.55 18.67
C ASP A 88 1.85 8.65 17.72
N LEU A 89 2.70 8.28 16.75
CA LEU A 89 3.19 9.20 15.73
C LEU A 89 2.03 9.95 15.06
N THR A 90 2.09 11.27 15.08
CA THR A 90 1.06 12.13 14.47
C THR A 90 1.60 12.88 13.25
N TYR A 91 0.70 13.32 12.38
CA TYR A 91 0.98 14.29 11.33
C TYR A 91 -0.10 15.36 11.33
N ASP A 92 0.30 16.62 11.41
CA ASP A 92 -0.62 17.76 11.46
C ASP A 92 -1.73 17.59 12.52
N GLY A 93 -1.35 17.13 13.71
CA GLY A 93 -2.26 16.86 14.83
C GLY A 93 -3.17 15.64 14.67
N ARG A 94 -3.04 14.89 13.57
CA ARG A 94 -3.86 13.69 13.29
C ARG A 94 -3.18 12.45 13.84
N ALA A 95 -3.89 11.74 14.72
CA ALA A 95 -3.44 10.47 15.28
C ALA A 95 -3.59 9.31 14.31
N PRO A 96 -2.90 8.18 14.55
CA PRO A 96 -3.06 6.97 13.77
C PRO A 96 -4.49 6.43 13.79
N VAL A 97 -4.93 5.90 12.65
CA VAL A 97 -6.20 5.19 12.49
C VAL A 97 -5.91 3.72 12.18
N LEU A 98 -6.58 2.83 12.91
CA LEU A 98 -6.48 1.39 12.69
C LEU A 98 -7.42 0.96 11.55
N LEU A 99 -6.90 0.18 10.62
CA LEU A 99 -7.67 -0.40 9.52
C LEU A 99 -8.26 -1.73 9.99
N GLU A 100 -9.32 -1.66 10.79
CA GLU A 100 -10.08 -2.82 11.24
C GLU A 100 -11.17 -3.17 10.23
N GLY A 101 -11.54 -4.44 10.14
CA GLY A 101 -12.58 -4.88 9.20
C GLY A 101 -12.91 -6.37 9.35
N SER A 102 -13.89 -6.82 8.59
CA SER A 102 -14.30 -8.23 8.50
C SER A 102 -13.65 -8.91 7.29
N ALA A 103 -13.65 -10.23 7.28
CA ALA A 103 -13.20 -11.00 6.11
C ALA A 103 -13.97 -10.56 4.87
N GLY A 104 -13.24 -10.27 3.79
CA GLY A 104 -13.78 -9.74 2.53
C GLY A 104 -13.76 -8.22 2.43
N ASP A 105 -13.57 -7.49 3.52
CA ASP A 105 -13.38 -6.04 3.45
C ASP A 105 -12.05 -5.67 2.79
N VAL A 106 -12.04 -4.52 2.11
CA VAL A 106 -10.84 -3.98 1.49
C VAL A 106 -10.54 -2.60 2.06
N ALA A 107 -9.37 -2.45 2.67
CA ALA A 107 -8.84 -1.15 3.06
C ALA A 107 -7.99 -0.58 1.92
N LEU A 108 -8.30 0.66 1.49
CA LEU A 108 -7.57 1.37 0.46
C LEU A 108 -6.86 2.58 1.06
N PHE A 109 -5.60 2.77 0.71
CA PHE A 109 -4.83 3.95 1.11
C PHE A 109 -3.76 4.30 0.07
N VAL A 110 -3.40 5.57 0.02
CA VAL A 110 -2.30 6.05 -0.84
C VAL A 110 -0.99 5.47 -0.35
N SER A 111 -0.16 4.91 -1.24
CA SER A 111 1.10 4.26 -0.88
C SER A 111 2.10 5.16 -0.14
N ASP A 112 1.97 6.48 -0.31
CA ASP A 112 2.82 7.48 0.35
C ASP A 112 2.42 7.76 1.81
N VAL A 113 1.27 7.26 2.29
CA VAL A 113 0.86 7.45 3.67
C VAL A 113 1.77 6.68 4.60
N TRP A 114 2.15 7.29 5.73
CA TRP A 114 2.88 6.55 6.77
C TRP A 114 1.97 5.50 7.37
N HIS A 115 2.43 4.26 7.35
CA HIS A 115 1.68 3.15 7.90
C HIS A 115 2.61 2.12 8.53
N ARG A 116 2.03 1.26 9.37
CA ARG A 116 2.75 0.16 10.04
C ARG A 116 1.80 -0.98 10.37
N GLY A 117 2.32 -2.17 10.56
CA GLY A 117 1.61 -3.21 11.31
C GLY A 117 1.66 -2.89 12.79
N THR A 118 0.53 -2.90 13.48
CA THR A 118 0.50 -2.73 14.92
C THR A 118 0.79 -4.04 15.66
N THR A 119 1.14 -3.93 16.94
CA THR A 119 1.37 -5.10 17.80
C THR A 119 0.08 -5.89 17.97
N ALA A 120 0.14 -7.20 17.79
CA ALA A 120 -0.93 -8.10 18.17
C ALA A 120 -0.91 -8.34 19.68
N THR A 121 -2.06 -8.23 20.36
CA THR A 121 -2.16 -8.27 21.82
C THR A 121 -3.03 -9.41 22.33
N GLY A 122 -3.18 -10.50 21.57
CA GLY A 122 -3.91 -11.68 22.00
C GLY A 122 -5.06 -12.09 21.08
N GLY A 123 -5.16 -11.51 19.90
CA GLY A 123 -6.06 -11.96 18.85
C GLY A 123 -5.53 -13.18 18.10
N SER A 124 -6.04 -13.43 16.91
CA SER A 124 -5.61 -14.55 16.06
C SER A 124 -4.54 -14.15 15.06
N GLY A 125 -4.00 -12.93 15.18
CA GLY A 125 -3.16 -12.31 14.17
C GLY A 125 -3.96 -11.90 12.93
N ARG A 126 -3.30 -11.38 11.92
CA ARG A 126 -3.98 -10.92 10.70
C ARG A 126 -3.53 -11.70 9.47
N CYS A 127 -4.44 -11.83 8.52
CA CYS A 127 -4.18 -12.43 7.23
C CYS A 127 -4.84 -11.61 6.14
N PHE A 128 -4.08 -11.15 5.15
CA PHE A 128 -4.60 -10.30 4.08
C PHE A 128 -3.77 -10.44 2.79
N LEU A 129 -4.41 -10.16 1.69
CA LEU A 129 -3.71 -9.93 0.42
C LEU A 129 -3.45 -8.44 0.28
N GLN A 130 -2.20 -8.07 0.07
CA GLN A 130 -1.80 -6.73 -0.29
C GLN A 130 -1.62 -6.64 -1.79
N VAL A 131 -2.30 -5.70 -2.43
CA VAL A 131 -2.15 -5.42 -3.85
C VAL A 131 -1.84 -3.94 -4.01
N HIS A 132 -0.79 -3.64 -4.74
CA HIS A 132 -0.45 -2.26 -5.08
C HIS A 132 -0.85 -1.99 -6.52
N TYR A 133 -1.70 -1.01 -6.70
CA TYR A 133 -2.09 -0.48 -8.00
C TYR A 133 -1.32 0.81 -8.25
N GLY A 134 -0.61 0.89 -9.35
CA GLY A 134 0.11 2.08 -9.79
C GLY A 134 -0.44 2.63 -11.11
N ARG A 135 -0.10 3.87 -11.43
CA ARG A 135 -0.26 4.39 -12.78
C ARG A 135 0.53 3.53 -13.76
N ARG A 136 0.09 3.42 -15.00
CA ARG A 136 0.74 2.56 -16.03
C ARG A 136 2.18 2.97 -16.34
N ASP A 137 2.55 4.23 -16.07
CA ASP A 137 3.93 4.73 -16.23
C ASP A 137 4.87 4.33 -15.08
N ILE A 138 4.34 3.71 -14.01
CA ILE A 138 5.14 3.18 -12.91
C ILE A 138 5.52 1.74 -13.20
N ALA A 139 6.82 1.45 -13.16
CA ALA A 139 7.31 0.10 -13.40
C ALA A 139 6.73 -0.92 -12.41
N GLN A 140 6.31 -2.07 -12.92
CA GLN A 140 5.92 -3.19 -12.07
C GLN A 140 7.13 -3.69 -11.28
N ARG A 141 6.92 -3.98 -10.00
CA ARG A 141 7.92 -4.63 -9.14
C ARG A 141 7.96 -6.14 -9.34
N ILE A 142 6.95 -6.68 -9.99
CA ILE A 142 6.91 -8.07 -10.44
C ILE A 142 7.96 -8.20 -11.52
N ARG A 143 9.08 -8.85 -11.21
CA ARG A 143 10.15 -9.07 -12.19
C ARG A 143 9.77 -10.22 -13.09
N PRO A 144 9.74 -10.04 -14.42
CA PRO A 144 9.44 -11.12 -15.35
C PRO A 144 10.41 -12.30 -15.24
N THR A 145 11.62 -12.07 -14.75
CA THR A 145 12.69 -13.06 -14.56
C THR A 145 12.71 -13.70 -13.17
N ASP A 146 11.92 -13.21 -12.23
CA ASP A 146 11.84 -13.79 -10.89
C ASP A 146 10.72 -14.84 -10.86
N VAL A 147 11.09 -16.09 -10.73
CA VAL A 147 10.16 -17.25 -10.73
C VAL A 147 9.06 -17.10 -9.66
N ALA A 148 9.38 -16.48 -8.54
CA ALA A 148 8.40 -16.26 -7.45
C ALA A 148 7.32 -15.22 -7.78
N ASN A 149 7.58 -14.34 -8.74
CA ASN A 149 6.71 -13.21 -9.08
C ASN A 149 6.21 -13.24 -10.53
N GLN A 150 6.41 -14.33 -11.25
CA GLN A 150 5.89 -14.47 -12.60
C GLN A 150 4.39 -14.77 -12.58
N LEU A 151 3.68 -14.21 -13.55
CA LEU A 151 2.32 -14.65 -13.84
C LEU A 151 2.34 -16.11 -14.30
N SER A 152 1.51 -16.94 -13.66
CA SER A 152 1.32 -18.31 -14.14
C SER A 152 0.60 -18.31 -15.49
N PRO A 153 0.82 -19.34 -16.35
CA PRO A 153 0.04 -19.51 -17.58
C PRO A 153 -1.47 -19.41 -17.35
N ASP A 154 -1.97 -20.05 -16.29
CA ASP A 154 -3.39 -20.00 -15.93
C ASP A 154 -3.87 -18.58 -15.56
N ALA A 155 -3.03 -17.75 -14.96
CA ALA A 155 -3.39 -16.37 -14.66
C ALA A 155 -3.51 -15.54 -15.95
N ILE A 156 -2.62 -15.80 -16.93
CA ILE A 156 -2.65 -15.18 -18.26
C ILE A 156 -3.91 -15.59 -19.02
N GLU A 157 -4.24 -16.87 -19.00
CA GLU A 157 -5.45 -17.41 -19.67
C GLU A 157 -6.73 -16.85 -19.05
N ARG A 158 -6.77 -16.65 -17.74
CA ARG A 158 -7.93 -16.03 -17.04
C ARG A 158 -8.09 -14.55 -17.31
N ALA A 159 -7.06 -13.87 -17.78
CA ALA A 159 -7.13 -12.45 -18.14
C ALA A 159 -7.75 -12.28 -19.54
N ILE A 160 -9.06 -12.50 -19.66
CA ILE A 160 -9.79 -12.57 -20.93
C ILE A 160 -10.29 -11.20 -21.45
N THR A 161 -10.43 -10.21 -20.55
CA THR A 161 -10.84 -8.85 -20.96
C THR A 161 -9.62 -7.94 -21.07
N THR A 162 -9.72 -6.89 -21.90
CA THR A 162 -8.68 -5.86 -22.00
C THR A 162 -8.31 -5.32 -20.62
N ARG A 163 -9.33 -4.99 -19.80
CA ARG A 163 -9.08 -4.49 -18.45
C ARG A 163 -8.34 -5.45 -17.54
N GLN A 164 -8.65 -6.76 -17.59
CA GLN A 164 -7.93 -7.77 -16.81
C GLN A 164 -6.47 -7.88 -17.29
N ARG A 165 -6.25 -7.86 -18.61
CA ARG A 165 -4.89 -7.88 -19.19
C ARG A 165 -4.09 -6.66 -18.77
N ASP A 166 -4.68 -5.46 -18.83
CA ASP A 166 -4.04 -4.23 -18.39
C ASP A 166 -3.65 -4.28 -16.91
N LEU A 167 -4.55 -4.75 -16.05
CA LEU A 167 -4.31 -4.85 -14.62
C LEU A 167 -3.12 -5.75 -14.26
N VAL A 168 -2.91 -6.84 -14.99
CA VAL A 168 -1.78 -7.75 -14.75
C VAL A 168 -0.54 -7.40 -15.57
N GLY A 169 -0.56 -6.28 -16.29
CA GLY A 169 0.58 -5.77 -17.05
C GLY A 169 0.78 -6.39 -18.43
N LEU A 170 -0.25 -7.08 -18.96
CA LEU A 170 -0.26 -7.62 -20.32
C LEU A 170 -0.79 -6.57 -21.32
N HIS A 171 -0.27 -5.36 -21.25
CA HIS A 171 -0.56 -4.25 -22.16
C HIS A 171 0.70 -3.84 -22.90
N ASP A 172 0.54 -3.10 -24.00
CA ASP A 172 1.67 -2.49 -24.68
C ASP A 172 2.41 -1.53 -23.73
N PRO A 173 3.73 -1.41 -23.87
CA PRO A 173 4.49 -0.43 -23.12
C PRO A 173 3.87 0.96 -23.31
N TYR A 174 3.79 1.70 -22.20
CA TYR A 174 3.32 3.08 -22.25
C TYR A 174 4.44 3.95 -22.82
N PHE A 175 4.33 4.32 -24.07
CA PHE A 175 5.21 5.32 -24.69
C PHE A 175 4.54 6.68 -24.55
N TYR A 176 5.24 7.59 -23.93
CA TYR A 176 4.90 8.99 -23.94
C TYR A 176 5.36 9.54 -25.29
N ASP A 177 4.50 9.52 -26.27
CA ASP A 177 4.68 10.29 -27.51
C ASP A 177 4.32 11.73 -27.18
N GLY A 178 5.30 12.46 -26.56
CA GLY A 178 5.16 13.80 -26.05
C GLY A 178 4.55 14.82 -27.00
#